data_d62ba5e11760c9459f53f42de43df250
#
_entry.id   d62ba5e11760c9459f53f42de43df250
#
_cell.length_a   1.000
_cell.length_b   1.000
_cell.length_c   1.000
_cell.angle_alpha   90.00
_cell.angle_beta   90.00
_cell.angle_gamma   90.00
#
_symmetry.space_group_name_H-M   'P 1'
#
loop_
_entity.id
_entity.type
_entity.pdbx_description
1 polymer ?
#
loop_
_entity_poly.entity_id
_entity_poly.type
_entity_poly.pdbx_seq_one_letter_code
_entity_poly.pdbx_strand_id
1 'polypeptide(L)'
;MKKLFLFTLIFLLLTGCKEKTVAASHIDLEVALDSNYNTVSTSVFVDGQKIETVVLNNDNEIAGYAYREYNDNGQLVKESKFDSNKELQEMCLTEWTGNIASSVSCYLKDGTSYERVSSIIEDSKIIERTYKTETSYTIYYYDYDEEGRIAKTSNITYDLDGNPLFNCYSDYEYSGNKTIVYNYDEGEKAYTYKNMYIYDNYGRLSKLESYTEKDKLISSCRYSYHDNNLLKTFKFSDSKSTREEKYDSYGALTYLKDDYEGSTYKAK
;
A
#
# COMPACT_ATOMS: atom_id res chain seq x y z
N MET A 1 -1.54 -31.32 12.02
CA MET A 1 -2.09 -30.94 13.31
C MET A 1 -1.98 -29.41 13.60
N LYS A 2 -0.97 -28.65 13.07
CA LYS A 2 -0.84 -27.20 13.31
C LYS A 2 -1.95 -26.33 12.68
N LYS A 3 -2.55 -26.75 11.56
CA LYS A 3 -3.64 -25.99 10.88
C LYS A 3 -4.97 -25.97 11.66
N LEU A 4 -5.21 -26.93 12.53
CA LEU A 4 -6.46 -27.01 13.32
C LEU A 4 -6.46 -26.02 14.51
N PHE A 5 -5.27 -25.66 15.02
CA PHE A 5 -5.14 -24.72 16.14
C PHE A 5 -5.45 -23.28 15.77
N LEU A 6 -5.13 -22.87 14.53
CA LEU A 6 -5.40 -21.53 14.02
C LEU A 6 -6.92 -21.29 13.86
N PHE A 7 -7.64 -22.31 13.41
CA PHE A 7 -9.11 -22.25 13.25
C PHE A 7 -9.84 -22.10 14.58
N THR A 8 -9.33 -22.73 15.65
CA THR A 8 -9.96 -22.67 16.98
C THR A 8 -9.72 -21.31 17.64
N LEU A 9 -8.60 -20.64 17.36
CA LEU A 9 -8.30 -19.31 17.89
C LEU A 9 -9.19 -18.22 17.28
N ILE A 10 -9.45 -18.31 15.98
CA ILE A 10 -10.35 -17.38 15.26
C ILE A 10 -11.78 -17.48 15.81
N PHE A 11 -12.25 -18.70 16.14
CA PHE A 11 -13.61 -18.89 16.68
C PHE A 11 -13.76 -18.35 18.11
N LEU A 12 -12.71 -18.35 18.92
CA LEU A 12 -12.74 -17.83 20.30
C LEU A 12 -12.72 -16.29 20.37
N LEU A 13 -12.16 -15.63 19.35
CA LEU A 13 -12.12 -14.15 19.29
C LEU A 13 -13.47 -13.55 18.84
N LEU A 14 -14.27 -14.29 18.07
CA LEU A 14 -15.60 -13.85 17.61
C LEU A 14 -16.69 -13.97 18.67
N THR A 15 -16.48 -14.74 19.75
CA THR A 15 -17.50 -14.94 20.81
C THR A 15 -17.50 -13.85 21.89
N GLY A 16 -16.57 -12.90 21.86
CA GLY A 16 -16.44 -11.82 22.86
C GLY A 16 -17.22 -10.54 22.56
N CYS A 17 -17.82 -10.37 21.38
CA CYS A 17 -18.63 -9.21 21.03
C CYS A 17 -20.12 -9.51 21.23
N LYS A 18 -20.80 -8.63 21.99
CA LYS A 18 -22.24 -8.65 22.21
C LYS A 18 -23.01 -8.79 20.89
N GLU A 19 -23.96 -9.75 20.89
CA GLU A 19 -24.86 -10.08 19.80
C GLU A 19 -25.48 -8.84 19.13
N LYS A 20 -24.95 -8.47 17.97
CA LYS A 20 -25.76 -8.01 16.84
C LYS A 20 -25.88 -9.22 15.91
N THR A 21 -27.07 -9.61 15.53
CA THR A 21 -27.34 -10.57 14.45
C THR A 21 -26.66 -10.07 13.20
N VAL A 22 -25.41 -10.50 12.96
CA VAL A 22 -24.64 -10.18 11.77
C VAL A 22 -25.13 -11.15 10.70
N ALA A 23 -25.67 -10.65 9.57
CA ALA A 23 -25.77 -11.41 8.34
C ALA A 23 -24.41 -12.05 8.08
N ALA A 24 -24.38 -13.28 7.53
CA ALA A 24 -23.14 -14.05 7.35
C ALA A 24 -22.07 -13.18 6.68
N SER A 25 -21.09 -12.73 7.45
CA SER A 25 -19.97 -11.92 6.97
C SER A 25 -19.07 -12.79 6.11
N HIS A 26 -18.62 -12.27 4.96
CA HIS A 26 -17.63 -12.96 4.14
C HIS A 26 -16.27 -12.83 4.82
N ILE A 27 -15.62 -13.98 5.11
CA ILE A 27 -14.30 -14.03 5.76
C ILE A 27 -13.28 -14.56 4.76
N ASP A 28 -12.26 -13.76 4.46
CA ASP A 28 -11.12 -14.11 3.64
C ASP A 28 -9.83 -14.17 4.44
N LEU A 29 -8.90 -15.00 3.98
CA LEU A 29 -7.55 -15.13 4.53
C LEU A 29 -6.52 -14.77 3.46
N GLU A 30 -5.59 -13.89 3.80
CA GLU A 30 -4.42 -13.57 3.00
C GLU A 30 -3.17 -14.08 3.69
N VAL A 31 -2.27 -14.73 2.94
CA VAL A 31 -0.95 -15.18 3.41
C VAL A 31 0.11 -14.42 2.63
N ALA A 32 0.93 -13.63 3.32
CA ALA A 32 2.08 -12.97 2.72
C ALA A 32 3.33 -13.85 2.85
N LEU A 33 4.13 -13.89 1.79
CA LEU A 33 5.36 -14.66 1.70
C LEU A 33 6.57 -13.73 1.51
N ASP A 34 7.73 -14.13 2.04
CA ASP A 34 9.02 -13.50 1.72
C ASP A 34 9.54 -13.94 0.33
N SER A 35 10.71 -13.45 -0.07
CA SER A 35 11.37 -13.83 -1.32
C SER A 35 11.77 -15.30 -1.40
N ASN A 36 11.81 -16.01 -0.28
CA ASN A 36 12.09 -17.44 -0.18
C ASN A 36 10.84 -18.30 0.00
N TYR A 37 9.64 -17.69 -0.18
CA TYR A 37 8.33 -18.32 -0.01
C TYR A 37 8.01 -18.81 1.42
N ASN A 38 8.71 -18.27 2.45
CA ASN A 38 8.30 -18.47 3.82
C ASN A 38 7.13 -17.56 4.17
N THR A 39 6.17 -18.05 4.93
CA THR A 39 5.06 -17.23 5.41
C THR A 39 5.59 -16.20 6.41
N VAL A 40 5.40 -14.92 6.11
CA VAL A 40 5.80 -13.80 7.00
C VAL A 40 4.61 -13.19 7.73
N SER A 41 3.40 -13.30 7.19
CA SER A 41 2.19 -12.90 7.89
C SER A 41 0.95 -13.61 7.37
N THR A 42 -0.10 -13.65 8.20
CA THR A 42 -1.45 -14.08 7.82
C THR A 42 -2.43 -13.00 8.24
N SER A 43 -3.29 -12.56 7.33
CA SER A 43 -4.31 -11.54 7.60
C SER A 43 -5.72 -12.11 7.44
N VAL A 44 -6.63 -11.64 8.29
CA VAL A 44 -8.06 -11.94 8.27
C VAL A 44 -8.81 -10.71 7.76
N PHE A 45 -9.67 -10.92 6.78
CA PHE A 45 -10.59 -9.91 6.26
C PHE A 45 -12.02 -10.29 6.62
N VAL A 46 -12.81 -9.30 6.96
CA VAL A 46 -14.26 -9.43 7.13
C VAL A 46 -14.92 -8.40 6.22
N ASP A 47 -15.77 -8.87 5.31
CA ASP A 47 -16.46 -8.02 4.31
C ASP A 47 -15.49 -7.11 3.54
N GLY A 48 -14.30 -7.65 3.20
CA GLY A 48 -13.24 -6.95 2.48
C GLY A 48 -12.36 -6.02 3.33
N GLN A 49 -12.63 -5.88 4.63
CA GLN A 49 -11.82 -5.08 5.55
C GLN A 49 -10.82 -5.96 6.29
N LYS A 50 -9.54 -5.59 6.26
CA LYS A 50 -8.46 -6.30 6.97
C LYS A 50 -8.54 -6.01 8.46
N ILE A 51 -9.05 -6.93 9.27
CA ILE A 51 -9.29 -6.73 10.70
C ILE A 51 -8.15 -7.19 11.60
N GLU A 52 -7.44 -8.25 11.20
CA GLU A 52 -6.35 -8.83 11.97
C GLU A 52 -5.18 -9.21 11.07
N THR A 53 -3.96 -9.08 11.56
CA THR A 53 -2.75 -9.64 10.95
C THR A 53 -1.91 -10.31 12.03
N VAL A 54 -1.49 -11.54 11.80
CA VAL A 54 -0.49 -12.25 12.61
C VAL A 54 0.83 -12.18 11.85
N VAL A 55 1.87 -11.66 12.49
CA VAL A 55 3.22 -11.55 11.93
C VAL A 55 4.08 -12.68 12.48
N LEU A 56 4.85 -13.32 11.60
CA LEU A 56 5.77 -14.42 11.95
C LEU A 56 7.23 -13.96 11.84
N ASN A 57 8.09 -14.52 12.69
CA ASN A 57 9.55 -14.38 12.57
C ASN A 57 10.11 -15.43 11.60
N ASN A 58 11.43 -15.41 11.37
CA ASN A 58 12.11 -16.34 10.47
C ASN A 58 12.02 -17.82 10.90
N ASP A 59 11.70 -18.08 12.17
CA ASP A 59 11.52 -19.43 12.72
C ASP A 59 10.07 -19.91 12.63
N ASN A 60 9.18 -19.16 11.94
CA ASN A 60 7.73 -19.38 11.85
C ASN A 60 7.01 -19.30 13.21
N GLU A 61 7.57 -18.58 14.17
CA GLU A 61 6.93 -18.27 15.44
C GLU A 61 6.22 -16.93 15.36
N ILE A 62 5.19 -16.74 16.17
CA ILE A 62 4.46 -15.46 16.21
C ILE A 62 5.36 -14.38 16.77
N ALA A 63 5.65 -13.35 15.95
CA ALA A 63 6.38 -12.17 16.35
C ALA A 63 5.45 -11.06 16.89
N GLY A 64 4.21 -11.02 16.43
CA GLY A 64 3.25 -10.02 16.87
C GLY A 64 1.91 -10.09 16.18
N TYR A 65 1.06 -9.13 16.53
CA TYR A 65 -0.31 -9.00 16.01
C TYR A 65 -0.59 -7.54 15.63
N ALA A 66 -1.45 -7.33 14.63
CA ALA A 66 -2.06 -6.02 14.37
C ALA A 66 -3.58 -6.18 14.25
N TYR A 67 -4.31 -5.30 14.94
CA TYR A 67 -5.78 -5.22 14.90
C TYR A 67 -6.21 -3.89 14.34
N ARG A 68 -7.31 -3.89 13.56
CA ARG A 68 -7.84 -2.71 12.89
C ARG A 68 -9.31 -2.53 13.16
N GLU A 69 -9.70 -1.29 13.40
CA GLU A 69 -11.08 -0.86 13.59
C GLU A 69 -11.45 0.14 12.50
N TYR A 70 -12.67 0.03 11.99
CA TYR A 70 -13.21 0.86 10.92
C TYR A 70 -14.48 1.56 11.38
N ASN A 71 -14.74 2.76 10.86
CA ASN A 71 -16.02 3.43 11.06
C ASN A 71 -17.09 2.87 10.12
N ASP A 72 -18.34 3.38 10.26
CA ASP A 72 -19.48 2.96 9.44
C ASP A 72 -19.31 3.23 7.93
N ASN A 73 -18.38 4.12 7.55
CA ASN A 73 -18.04 4.41 6.16
C ASN A 73 -16.94 3.47 5.61
N GLY A 74 -16.47 2.50 6.39
CA GLY A 74 -15.40 1.59 6.01
C GLY A 74 -14.00 2.19 6.09
N GLN A 75 -13.81 3.36 6.74
CA GLN A 75 -12.54 4.02 6.88
C GLN A 75 -11.82 3.53 8.13
N LEU A 76 -10.51 3.21 8.01
CA LEU A 76 -9.68 2.79 9.14
C LEU A 76 -9.54 3.92 10.14
N VAL A 77 -10.04 3.73 11.37
CA VAL A 77 -9.96 4.74 12.44
C VAL A 77 -8.94 4.39 13.51
N LYS A 78 -8.59 3.11 13.62
CA LYS A 78 -7.58 2.68 14.58
C LYS A 78 -6.82 1.45 14.11
N GLU A 79 -5.50 1.47 14.31
CA GLU A 79 -4.63 0.30 14.21
C GLU A 79 -3.89 0.11 15.53
N SER A 80 -3.88 -1.11 16.06
CA SER A 80 -3.16 -1.47 17.28
C SER A 80 -2.20 -2.61 17.01
N LYS A 81 -0.93 -2.45 17.37
CA LYS A 81 0.12 -3.45 17.21
C LYS A 81 0.55 -3.99 18.56
N PHE A 82 0.70 -5.29 18.63
CA PHE A 82 1.06 -6.04 19.83
C PHE A 82 2.26 -6.93 19.55
N ASP A 83 3.07 -7.20 20.56
CA ASP A 83 4.11 -8.22 20.49
C ASP A 83 3.53 -9.64 20.58
N SER A 84 4.43 -10.65 20.58
CA SER A 84 4.06 -12.07 20.71
C SER A 84 3.33 -12.41 22.02
N ASN A 85 3.53 -11.62 23.08
CA ASN A 85 2.88 -11.77 24.39
C ASN A 85 1.54 -11.04 24.49
N LYS A 86 1.11 -10.41 23.38
CA LYS A 86 -0.08 -9.54 23.31
C LYS A 86 0.02 -8.27 24.17
N GLU A 87 1.23 -7.78 24.40
CA GLU A 87 1.45 -6.47 24.99
C GLU A 87 1.41 -5.39 23.90
N LEU A 88 0.63 -4.34 24.13
CA LEU A 88 0.50 -3.22 23.19
C LEU A 88 1.86 -2.55 22.99
N GLN A 89 2.29 -2.42 21.76
CA GLN A 89 3.54 -1.75 21.36
C GLN A 89 3.26 -0.37 20.75
N GLU A 90 2.24 -0.29 19.89
CA GLU A 90 1.85 0.94 19.20
C GLU A 90 0.33 0.94 18.96
N MET A 91 -0.28 2.10 19.10
CA MET A 91 -1.68 2.33 18.69
C MET A 91 -1.74 3.62 17.87
N CYS A 92 -2.27 3.56 16.65
CA CYS A 92 -2.46 4.73 15.79
C CYS A 92 -3.95 5.01 15.61
N LEU A 93 -4.33 6.28 15.75
CA LEU A 93 -5.67 6.80 15.50
C LEU A 93 -5.65 7.64 14.23
N THR A 94 -6.60 7.41 13.34
CA THR A 94 -6.76 8.15 12.08
C THR A 94 -8.00 9.04 12.16
N GLU A 95 -7.81 10.33 11.89
CA GLU A 95 -8.90 11.28 11.69
C GLU A 95 -9.18 11.44 10.20
N TRP A 96 -10.44 11.68 9.85
CA TRP A 96 -10.91 11.78 8.48
C TRP A 96 -11.66 13.08 8.23
N THR A 97 -11.36 13.73 7.11
CA THR A 97 -12.14 14.83 6.56
C THR A 97 -12.74 14.36 5.24
N GLY A 98 -14.03 14.02 5.23
CA GLY A 98 -14.68 13.33 4.12
C GLY A 98 -14.00 11.97 3.84
N ASN A 99 -13.43 11.80 2.66
CA ASN A 99 -12.69 10.60 2.25
C ASN A 99 -11.17 10.73 2.37
N ILE A 100 -10.68 11.81 2.99
CA ILE A 100 -9.25 12.09 3.14
C ILE A 100 -8.84 11.85 4.59
N ALA A 101 -7.87 10.97 4.83
CA ALA A 101 -7.22 10.86 6.13
C ALA A 101 -6.46 12.16 6.41
N SER A 102 -6.96 12.97 7.35
CA SER A 102 -6.40 14.29 7.68
C SER A 102 -5.23 14.20 8.63
N SER A 103 -5.30 13.28 9.62
CA SER A 103 -4.19 13.02 10.53
C SER A 103 -4.08 11.55 10.92
N VAL A 104 -2.89 11.13 11.32
CA VAL A 104 -2.64 9.85 11.99
C VAL A 104 -1.74 10.11 13.18
N SER A 105 -2.30 9.96 14.39
CA SER A 105 -1.58 10.11 15.65
C SER A 105 -1.28 8.75 16.26
N CYS A 106 -0.03 8.47 16.56
CA CYS A 106 0.43 7.20 17.10
C CYS A 106 0.92 7.35 18.56
N TYR A 107 0.62 6.36 19.37
CA TYR A 107 0.93 6.25 20.80
C TYR A 107 1.74 4.98 21.01
N LEU A 108 2.91 5.10 21.61
CA LEU A 108 3.80 3.98 21.94
C LEU A 108 3.51 3.42 23.32
N LYS A 109 4.01 2.21 23.61
CA LYS A 109 3.89 1.51 24.89
C LYS A 109 4.36 2.34 26.09
N ASP A 110 5.38 3.17 25.93
CA ASP A 110 5.95 4.02 26.97
C ASP A 110 5.13 5.30 27.25
N GLY A 111 4.01 5.49 26.53
CA GLY A 111 3.15 6.66 26.64
C GLY A 111 3.58 7.85 25.78
N THR A 112 4.70 7.74 25.04
CA THR A 112 5.06 8.77 24.06
C THR A 112 4.08 8.76 22.89
N SER A 113 3.88 9.93 22.29
CA SER A 113 3.02 10.06 21.11
C SER A 113 3.70 10.89 20.04
N TYR A 114 3.36 10.61 18.79
CA TYR A 114 3.81 11.38 17.64
C TYR A 114 2.74 11.40 16.55
N GLU A 115 2.71 12.50 15.79
CA GLU A 115 1.87 12.59 14.60
C GLU A 115 2.64 11.99 13.42
N ARG A 116 2.17 10.85 12.90
CA ARG A 116 2.78 10.15 11.76
C ARG A 116 2.42 10.81 10.44
N VAL A 117 1.19 11.29 10.32
CA VAL A 117 0.66 11.95 9.13
C VAL A 117 -0.14 13.16 9.56
N SER A 118 0.08 14.29 8.89
CA SER A 118 -0.81 15.47 8.94
C SER A 118 -1.05 16.00 7.54
N SER A 119 -2.22 16.58 7.30
CA SER A 119 -2.60 17.12 5.99
C SER A 119 -3.31 18.46 6.14
N ILE A 120 -2.94 19.41 5.29
CA ILE A 120 -3.71 20.63 5.06
C ILE A 120 -4.65 20.38 3.88
N ILE A 121 -5.94 20.58 4.10
CA ILE A 121 -7.00 20.27 3.13
C ILE A 121 -7.75 21.57 2.83
N GLU A 122 -7.80 21.96 1.57
CA GLU A 122 -8.57 23.09 1.06
C GLU A 122 -9.47 22.61 -0.08
N ASP A 123 -10.73 23.04 -0.10
CA ASP A 123 -11.72 22.65 -1.10
C ASP A 123 -11.78 21.13 -1.38
N SER A 124 -11.72 20.33 -0.32
CA SER A 124 -11.70 18.85 -0.38
C SER A 124 -10.47 18.25 -1.10
N LYS A 125 -9.39 19.01 -1.23
CA LYS A 125 -8.12 18.60 -1.82
C LYS A 125 -7.00 18.75 -0.80
N ILE A 126 -6.05 17.81 -0.82
CA ILE A 126 -4.84 17.91 0.00
C ILE A 126 -3.89 18.87 -0.70
N ILE A 127 -3.57 20.00 -0.08
CA ILE A 127 -2.56 20.95 -0.60
C ILE A 127 -1.18 20.70 -0.01
N GLU A 128 -1.13 20.14 1.21
CA GLU A 128 0.10 19.75 1.88
C GLU A 128 -0.13 18.48 2.68
N ARG A 129 0.87 17.60 2.71
CA ARG A 129 0.86 16.40 3.58
C ARG A 129 2.24 16.13 4.13
N THR A 130 2.35 16.03 5.43
CA THR A 130 3.57 15.64 6.14
C THR A 130 3.50 14.18 6.55
N TYR A 131 4.56 13.44 6.28
CA TYR A 131 4.82 12.09 6.83
C TYR A 131 6.02 12.16 7.75
N LYS A 132 5.87 11.67 8.96
CA LYS A 132 6.93 11.63 9.96
C LYS A 132 7.32 10.19 10.28
N THR A 133 8.64 9.94 10.37
CA THR A 133 9.27 8.71 10.84
C THR A 133 10.05 8.96 12.10
N GLU A 134 10.73 7.94 12.64
CA GLU A 134 11.60 8.08 13.82
C GLU A 134 12.85 8.95 13.56
N THR A 135 13.26 9.09 12.29
CA THR A 135 14.55 9.74 11.93
C THR A 135 14.38 10.94 11.00
N SER A 136 13.22 11.15 10.43
CA SER A 136 12.99 12.19 9.41
C SER A 136 11.53 12.54 9.28
N TYR A 137 11.24 13.62 8.57
CA TYR A 137 9.90 13.88 8.05
C TYR A 137 9.96 14.39 6.62
N THR A 138 8.92 14.08 5.82
CA THR A 138 8.78 14.50 4.43
C THR A 138 7.50 15.30 4.28
N ILE A 139 7.61 16.50 3.71
CA ILE A 139 6.47 17.33 3.37
C ILE A 139 6.24 17.22 1.87
N TYR A 140 5.02 16.87 1.49
CA TYR A 140 4.52 16.85 0.12
C TYR A 140 3.61 18.03 -0.10
N TYR A 141 3.81 18.76 -1.21
CA TYR A 141 2.95 19.82 -1.70
C TYR A 141 2.27 19.38 -2.98
N TYR A 142 1.01 19.81 -3.18
CA TYR A 142 0.18 19.41 -4.31
C TYR A 142 -0.41 20.64 -4.98
N ASP A 143 -0.15 20.79 -6.27
CA ASP A 143 -0.82 21.76 -7.12
C ASP A 143 -1.82 21.04 -8.04
N TYR A 144 -2.93 21.66 -8.34
CA TYR A 144 -4.02 21.09 -9.12
C TYR A 144 -4.30 21.92 -10.38
N ASP A 145 -4.70 21.24 -11.46
CA ASP A 145 -5.20 21.90 -12.67
C ASP A 145 -6.66 22.39 -12.51
N GLU A 146 -7.18 23.02 -13.56
CA GLU A 146 -8.55 23.56 -13.58
C GLU A 146 -9.61 22.43 -13.49
N GLU A 147 -9.31 21.23 -13.93
CA GLU A 147 -10.16 20.05 -13.80
C GLU A 147 -10.05 19.37 -12.42
N GLY A 148 -9.20 19.89 -11.54
CA GLY A 148 -9.00 19.39 -10.18
C GLY A 148 -8.12 18.14 -10.08
N ARG A 149 -7.36 17.81 -11.13
CA ARG A 149 -6.35 16.76 -11.13
C ARG A 149 -5.01 17.31 -10.65
N ILE A 150 -4.14 16.48 -10.10
CA ILE A 150 -2.80 16.89 -9.67
C ILE A 150 -2.00 17.35 -10.91
N ALA A 151 -1.60 18.61 -10.94
CA ALA A 151 -0.75 19.17 -11.98
C ALA A 151 0.73 19.05 -11.63
N LYS A 152 1.05 19.21 -10.33
CA LYS A 152 2.41 19.10 -9.82
C LYS A 152 2.42 18.54 -8.41
N THR A 153 3.46 17.80 -8.07
CA THR A 153 3.82 17.51 -6.69
C THR A 153 5.26 17.91 -6.45
N SER A 154 5.55 18.37 -5.23
CA SER A 154 6.92 18.50 -4.75
C SER A 154 7.03 17.92 -3.36
N ASN A 155 8.21 17.43 -3.00
CA ASN A 155 8.45 16.96 -1.65
C ASN A 155 9.84 17.36 -1.17
N ILE A 156 9.94 17.62 0.13
CA ILE A 156 11.19 17.92 0.81
C ILE A 156 11.26 17.01 2.03
N THR A 157 12.35 16.27 2.13
CA THR A 157 12.64 15.44 3.31
C THR A 157 13.64 16.19 4.19
N TYR A 158 13.35 16.22 5.48
CA TYR A 158 14.18 16.85 6.51
C TYR A 158 14.61 15.80 7.53
N ASP A 159 15.78 16.02 8.19
CA ASP A 159 16.08 15.36 9.45
C ASP A 159 15.19 15.92 10.59
N LEU A 160 15.31 15.37 11.80
CA LEU A 160 14.52 15.83 12.95
C LEU A 160 14.95 17.23 13.46
N ASP A 161 16.14 17.69 13.08
CA ASP A 161 16.67 19.02 13.41
C ASP A 161 16.19 20.09 12.40
N GLY A 162 15.48 19.66 11.34
CA GLY A 162 14.94 20.56 10.30
C GLY A 162 15.91 20.84 9.17
N ASN A 163 17.03 20.11 9.05
CA ASN A 163 17.94 20.27 7.92
C ASN A 163 17.38 19.51 6.70
N PRO A 164 17.35 20.10 5.50
CA PRO A 164 16.88 19.43 4.29
C PRO A 164 17.87 18.34 3.88
N LEU A 165 17.36 17.13 3.64
CA LEU A 165 18.12 15.97 3.19
C LEU A 165 17.96 15.70 1.70
N PHE A 166 16.75 15.91 1.19
CA PHE A 166 16.38 15.58 -0.17
C PHE A 166 15.18 16.41 -0.62
N ASN A 167 15.19 16.80 -1.91
CA ASN A 167 14.09 17.53 -2.54
C ASN A 167 13.88 16.97 -3.95
N CYS A 168 12.63 16.73 -4.34
CA CYS A 168 12.27 16.42 -5.71
C CYS A 168 10.88 16.97 -6.06
N TYR A 169 10.58 17.00 -7.34
CA TYR A 169 9.24 17.35 -7.81
C TYR A 169 8.82 16.53 -9.02
N SER A 170 7.53 16.53 -9.30
CA SER A 170 6.98 15.83 -10.46
C SER A 170 5.91 16.68 -11.11
N ASP A 171 5.95 16.77 -12.44
CA ASP A 171 4.93 17.39 -13.27
C ASP A 171 4.06 16.30 -13.90
N TYR A 172 2.75 16.59 -14.04
CA TYR A 172 1.76 15.64 -14.54
C TYR A 172 1.13 16.16 -15.82
N GLU A 173 1.10 15.32 -16.85
CA GLU A 173 0.41 15.57 -18.11
C GLU A 173 -0.68 14.52 -18.33
N TYR A 174 -1.87 14.98 -18.75
CA TYR A 174 -3.03 14.14 -19.00
C TYR A 174 -3.42 14.21 -20.47
N SER A 175 -3.56 13.07 -21.13
CA SER A 175 -3.95 12.99 -22.54
C SER A 175 -4.78 11.75 -22.81
N GLY A 176 -6.10 11.93 -22.96
CA GLY A 176 -7.03 10.81 -23.17
C GLY A 176 -7.01 9.83 -22.00
N ASN A 177 -6.64 8.59 -22.26
CA ASN A 177 -6.51 7.54 -21.24
C ASN A 177 -5.08 7.39 -20.68
N LYS A 178 -4.25 8.43 -20.80
CA LYS A 178 -2.85 8.41 -20.35
C LYS A 178 -2.59 9.50 -19.33
N THR A 179 -1.73 9.18 -18.35
CA THR A 179 -1.08 10.13 -17.47
C THR A 179 0.42 9.95 -17.61
N ILE A 180 1.14 11.03 -17.85
CA ILE A 180 2.61 11.04 -17.88
C ILE A 180 3.08 11.82 -16.67
N VAL A 181 4.01 11.26 -15.90
CA VAL A 181 4.61 11.88 -14.71
C VAL A 181 6.10 12.03 -14.98
N TYR A 182 6.55 13.26 -15.08
CA TYR A 182 7.95 13.63 -15.22
C TYR A 182 8.53 13.85 -13.83
N ASN A 183 9.61 13.16 -13.49
CA ASN A 183 10.24 13.23 -12.18
C ASN A 183 11.59 13.94 -12.27
N TYR A 184 11.81 14.90 -11.38
CA TYR A 184 12.97 15.78 -11.35
C TYR A 184 13.65 15.66 -9.99
N ASP A 185 14.98 15.52 -10.02
CA ASP A 185 15.81 15.61 -8.83
C ASP A 185 16.15 17.09 -8.52
N GLU A 186 16.65 17.34 -7.32
CA GLU A 186 16.98 18.68 -6.85
C GLU A 186 17.95 19.41 -7.80
N GLY A 187 17.57 20.61 -8.19
CA GLY A 187 18.40 21.50 -9.03
C GLY A 187 18.46 21.14 -10.50
N GLU A 188 17.87 20.02 -10.92
CA GLU A 188 17.87 19.60 -12.32
C GLU A 188 16.82 20.36 -13.13
N LYS A 189 17.19 20.78 -14.36
CA LYS A 189 16.30 21.46 -15.31
C LYS A 189 15.57 20.49 -16.24
N ALA A 190 16.08 19.29 -16.38
CA ALA A 190 15.48 18.22 -17.17
C ALA A 190 15.00 17.10 -16.23
N TYR A 191 13.91 16.43 -16.61
CA TYR A 191 13.45 15.28 -15.82
C TYR A 191 14.50 14.16 -15.84
N THR A 192 14.65 13.48 -14.70
CA THR A 192 15.57 12.35 -14.52
C THR A 192 14.98 11.08 -15.13
N TYR A 193 13.68 10.88 -14.94
CA TYR A 193 12.92 9.80 -15.55
C TYR A 193 11.45 10.18 -15.66
N LYS A 194 10.72 9.47 -16.53
CA LYS A 194 9.26 9.63 -16.61
C LYS A 194 8.54 8.28 -16.52
N ASN A 195 7.34 8.32 -15.95
CA ASN A 195 6.42 7.20 -15.91
C ASN A 195 5.19 7.52 -16.77
N MET A 196 4.79 6.56 -17.61
CA MET A 196 3.58 6.65 -18.41
C MET A 196 2.58 5.60 -17.94
N TYR A 197 1.46 6.06 -17.41
CA TYR A 197 0.32 5.26 -16.97
C TYR A 197 -0.72 5.24 -18.08
N ILE A 198 -1.17 4.06 -18.48
CA ILE A 198 -2.21 3.89 -19.51
C ILE A 198 -3.36 3.11 -18.88
N TYR A 199 -4.57 3.65 -19.02
CA TYR A 199 -5.78 3.07 -18.43
C TYR A 199 -6.62 2.40 -19.51
N ASP A 200 -7.39 1.38 -19.13
CA ASP A 200 -8.40 0.76 -19.98
C ASP A 200 -9.68 1.61 -20.05
N ASN A 201 -10.66 1.15 -20.82
CA ASN A 201 -11.95 1.86 -20.98
C ASN A 201 -12.79 1.93 -19.70
N TYR A 202 -12.41 1.21 -18.64
CA TYR A 202 -13.03 1.23 -17.31
C TYR A 202 -12.26 2.08 -16.30
N GLY A 203 -11.21 2.79 -16.76
CA GLY A 203 -10.36 3.62 -15.88
C GLY A 203 -9.35 2.82 -15.03
N ARG A 204 -9.14 1.51 -15.30
CA ARG A 204 -8.20 0.66 -14.58
C ARG A 204 -6.83 0.72 -15.26
N LEU A 205 -5.76 0.71 -14.48
CA LEU A 205 -4.40 0.72 -15.01
C LEU A 205 -4.15 -0.53 -15.88
N SER A 206 -3.93 -0.35 -17.17
CA SER A 206 -3.65 -1.44 -18.12
C SER A 206 -2.16 -1.58 -18.41
N LYS A 207 -1.40 -0.47 -18.31
CA LYS A 207 0.04 -0.47 -18.58
C LYS A 207 0.74 0.64 -17.80
N LEU A 208 1.92 0.36 -17.28
CA LEU A 208 2.86 1.33 -16.73
C LEU A 208 4.21 1.14 -17.41
N GLU A 209 4.78 2.22 -17.91
CA GLU A 209 6.12 2.23 -18.52
C GLU A 209 6.97 3.31 -17.87
N SER A 210 8.23 2.98 -17.59
CA SER A 210 9.23 3.91 -17.08
C SER A 210 10.32 4.15 -18.14
N TYR A 211 10.73 5.39 -18.29
CA TYR A 211 11.69 5.82 -19.29
C TYR A 211 12.78 6.71 -18.68
N THR A 212 14.00 6.63 -19.21
CA THR A 212 15.08 7.57 -18.89
C THR A 212 14.76 8.97 -19.46
N GLU A 213 15.60 9.96 -19.11
CA GLU A 213 15.58 11.32 -19.67
C GLU A 213 15.76 11.36 -21.21
N LYS A 214 16.29 10.29 -21.81
CA LYS A 214 16.49 10.12 -23.27
C LYS A 214 15.39 9.27 -23.92
N ASP A 215 14.25 9.12 -23.27
CA ASP A 215 13.12 8.32 -23.77
C ASP A 215 13.42 6.84 -23.99
N LYS A 216 14.50 6.31 -23.39
CA LYS A 216 14.78 4.88 -23.42
C LYS A 216 13.95 4.16 -22.37
N LEU A 217 13.20 3.13 -22.79
CA LEU A 217 12.41 2.29 -21.89
C LEU A 217 13.31 1.60 -20.86
N ILE A 218 12.97 1.78 -19.59
CA ILE A 218 13.61 1.14 -18.43
C ILE A 218 12.86 -0.14 -18.07
N SER A 219 11.54 -0.02 -17.88
CA SER A 219 10.69 -1.13 -17.48
C SER A 219 9.26 -0.97 -18.00
N SER A 220 8.53 -2.09 -18.07
CA SER A 220 7.13 -2.11 -18.45
C SER A 220 6.35 -3.11 -17.60
N CYS A 221 5.23 -2.65 -17.03
CA CYS A 221 4.21 -3.49 -16.40
C CYS A 221 2.96 -3.52 -17.27
N ARG A 222 2.31 -4.67 -17.38
CA ARG A 222 1.01 -4.83 -18.04
C ARG A 222 0.04 -5.55 -17.13
N TYR A 223 -1.19 -5.06 -17.10
CA TYR A 223 -2.27 -5.55 -16.26
C TYR A 223 -3.46 -5.95 -17.13
N SER A 224 -4.11 -7.05 -16.80
CA SER A 224 -5.44 -7.35 -17.31
C SER A 224 -6.33 -7.79 -16.15
N TYR A 225 -7.63 -7.66 -16.32
CA TYR A 225 -8.61 -7.85 -15.25
C TYR A 225 -9.69 -8.84 -15.65
N HIS A 226 -10.24 -9.53 -14.67
CA HIS A 226 -11.51 -10.26 -14.79
C HIS A 226 -12.69 -9.28 -14.84
N ASP A 227 -13.87 -9.76 -15.22
CA ASP A 227 -15.08 -8.93 -15.31
C ASP A 227 -15.51 -8.37 -13.93
N ASN A 228 -15.13 -9.03 -12.84
CA ASN A 228 -15.36 -8.58 -11.47
C ASN A 228 -14.30 -7.57 -10.97
N ASN A 229 -13.48 -7.00 -11.85
CA ASN A 229 -12.39 -6.05 -11.58
C ASN A 229 -11.17 -6.61 -10.81
N LEU A 230 -11.14 -7.89 -10.44
CA LEU A 230 -9.94 -8.49 -9.86
C LEU A 230 -8.85 -8.66 -10.92
N LEU A 231 -7.58 -8.56 -10.50
CA LEU A 231 -6.43 -8.74 -11.37
C LEU A 231 -6.44 -10.16 -11.95
N LYS A 232 -6.32 -10.26 -13.28
CA LYS A 232 -6.27 -11.53 -14.03
C LYS A 232 -4.85 -11.91 -14.40
N THR A 233 -4.08 -10.92 -14.92
CA THR A 233 -2.67 -11.12 -15.24
C THR A 233 -1.86 -9.90 -14.87
N PHE A 234 -0.65 -10.12 -14.38
CA PHE A 234 0.40 -9.13 -14.23
C PHE A 234 1.61 -9.60 -15.01
N LYS A 235 2.22 -8.70 -15.80
CA LYS A 235 3.48 -8.96 -16.50
C LYS A 235 4.40 -7.78 -16.28
N PHE A 236 5.60 -8.06 -15.83
CA PHE A 236 6.68 -7.10 -15.68
C PHE A 236 7.84 -7.49 -16.61
N SER A 237 8.52 -6.50 -17.17
CA SER A 237 9.77 -6.69 -17.89
C SER A 237 10.68 -5.46 -17.77
N ASP A 238 11.95 -5.68 -17.58
CA ASP A 238 13.02 -4.70 -17.70
C ASP A 238 14.18 -5.28 -18.52
N SER A 239 15.39 -4.67 -18.44
CA SER A 239 16.57 -5.13 -19.17
C SER A 239 17.17 -6.43 -18.63
N LYS A 240 16.81 -6.86 -17.42
CA LYS A 240 17.44 -7.98 -16.68
C LYS A 240 16.46 -9.06 -16.27
N SER A 241 15.17 -8.74 -16.14
CA SER A 241 14.18 -9.65 -15.58
C SER A 241 12.84 -9.57 -16.28
N THR A 242 12.11 -10.68 -16.23
CA THR A 242 10.69 -10.74 -16.60
C THR A 242 9.92 -11.50 -15.52
N ARG A 243 8.72 -11.02 -15.20
CA ARG A 243 7.81 -11.70 -14.28
C ARG A 243 6.42 -11.78 -14.89
N GLU A 244 5.78 -12.94 -14.79
CA GLU A 244 4.38 -13.16 -15.18
C GLU A 244 3.64 -13.84 -14.05
N GLU A 245 2.51 -13.23 -13.67
CA GLU A 245 1.57 -13.76 -12.68
C GLU A 245 0.20 -13.93 -13.33
N LYS A 246 -0.53 -14.98 -12.93
CA LYS A 246 -1.93 -15.18 -13.30
C LYS A 246 -2.74 -15.51 -12.05
N TYR A 247 -3.92 -14.95 -12.03
CA TYR A 247 -4.85 -15.07 -10.91
C TYR A 247 -6.19 -15.65 -11.43
N ASP A 248 -6.87 -16.40 -10.59
CA ASP A 248 -8.24 -16.83 -10.88
C ASP A 248 -9.25 -15.70 -10.65
N SER A 249 -10.53 -15.99 -10.88
CA SER A 249 -11.62 -15.01 -10.71
C SER A 249 -11.91 -14.66 -9.24
N TYR A 250 -11.27 -15.31 -8.30
CA TYR A 250 -11.35 -15.04 -6.86
C TYR A 250 -10.12 -14.28 -6.34
N GLY A 251 -9.13 -13.99 -7.21
CA GLY A 251 -7.91 -13.28 -6.86
C GLY A 251 -6.78 -14.18 -6.34
N ALA A 252 -6.95 -15.52 -6.37
CA ALA A 252 -5.88 -16.43 -5.95
C ALA A 252 -4.83 -16.58 -7.06
N LEU A 253 -3.54 -16.54 -6.69
CA LEU A 253 -2.43 -16.74 -7.62
C LEU A 253 -2.41 -18.20 -8.11
N THR A 254 -2.55 -18.38 -9.44
CA THR A 254 -2.59 -19.72 -10.08
C THR A 254 -1.34 -20.03 -10.91
N TYR A 255 -0.54 -19.00 -11.21
CA TYR A 255 0.68 -19.17 -11.98
C TYR A 255 1.66 -18.05 -11.66
N LEU A 256 2.93 -18.40 -11.46
CA LEU A 256 4.06 -17.49 -11.33
C LEU A 256 5.20 -17.99 -12.21
N LYS A 257 5.75 -17.10 -13.02
CA LYS A 257 7.02 -17.28 -13.73
C LYS A 257 7.88 -16.06 -13.43
N ASP A 258 9.09 -16.30 -12.98
CA ASP A 258 10.08 -15.27 -12.68
C ASP A 258 11.41 -15.67 -13.35
N ASP A 259 11.93 -14.82 -14.26
CA ASP A 259 13.19 -15.01 -14.95
C ASP A 259 14.10 -13.84 -14.58
N TYR A 260 15.16 -14.09 -13.85
CA TYR A 260 16.14 -13.10 -13.44
C TYR A 260 17.56 -13.57 -13.76
N GLU A 261 18.34 -12.80 -14.53
CA GLU A 261 19.76 -13.03 -14.86
C GLU A 261 20.11 -14.49 -15.21
N GLY A 262 19.22 -15.19 -15.98
CA GLY A 262 19.45 -16.56 -16.44
C GLY A 262 18.96 -17.65 -15.51
N SER A 263 18.33 -17.33 -14.38
CA SER A 263 17.60 -18.28 -13.55
C SER A 263 16.10 -18.15 -13.83
N THR A 264 15.41 -19.29 -14.02
CA THR A 264 13.96 -19.32 -14.23
C THR A 264 13.32 -20.10 -13.11
N TYR A 265 12.36 -19.44 -12.39
CA TYR A 265 11.50 -20.08 -11.43
C TYR A 265 10.07 -20.20 -11.97
N LYS A 266 9.42 -21.36 -11.79
CA LYS A 266 8.01 -21.58 -12.09
C LYS A 266 7.34 -22.25 -10.91
N ALA A 267 6.33 -21.57 -10.34
CA ALA A 267 5.38 -22.20 -9.42
C ALA A 267 4.11 -22.60 -10.18
N LYS A 268 3.55 -23.73 -9.80
CA LYS A 268 2.25 -24.23 -10.27
C LYS A 268 1.26 -24.14 -9.15
#